data_fe446268c23c6e804290d2fb02231437
#
_entry.id   fe446268c23c6e804290d2fb02231437
#
_cell.length_a   1.000
_cell.length_b   1.000
_cell.length_c   1.000
_cell.angle_alpha   90.00
_cell.angle_beta   90.00
_cell.angle_gamma   90.00
#
_symmetry.space_group_name_H-M   'P 1'
#
loop_
_entity.id
_entity.type
_entity.pdbx_description
1 polymer ?
#
loop_
_entity_poly.entity_id
_entity_poly.type
_entity_poly.pdbx_seq_one_letter_code
_entity_poly.pdbx_strand_id
1 'polypeptide(L)'
;MHPPTSFRRPTSFQDLIPEDYLVLRDLVRFGVLAEDQINRRYGDSIVTMLQLPLLDAGGFVEPWEFLLCGTQLFSATAYGARAAQCGLRATKPSMQDLRHDIAVVDLADYLLEHEPEAEWRTEREASRVIRGTVRRTRRRGFENGPGHQPDGLLLKSGNVLAVELEHSVKSEQRYADICRWFASTPRVDGVRWYVDDPKIADRVARVNRQHGFDRDVDVTIEPFPPGVALRPWRRP
;
A
#
# COMPACT_ATOMS: atom_id res chain seq x y z
N MET A 1 31.58 -20.33 0.12
CA MET A 1 30.44 -20.39 1.04
C MET A 1 30.86 -19.69 2.31
N HIS A 2 30.40 -18.46 2.56
CA HIS A 2 30.57 -17.83 3.87
C HIS A 2 29.61 -18.51 4.84
N PRO A 3 30.04 -18.81 6.08
CA PRO A 3 29.14 -19.35 7.09
C PRO A 3 28.03 -18.32 7.33
N PRO A 4 26.78 -18.78 7.57
CA PRO A 4 25.70 -17.86 7.87
C PRO A 4 26.10 -17.00 9.08
N THR A 5 26.03 -15.70 8.92
CA THR A 5 26.12 -14.73 9.99
C THR A 5 25.27 -15.22 11.16
N SER A 6 25.85 -15.38 12.33
CA SER A 6 25.13 -15.89 13.50
C SER A 6 23.88 -15.04 13.73
N PHE A 7 22.71 -15.64 13.55
CA PHE A 7 21.45 -15.01 13.86
C PHE A 7 21.44 -14.61 15.33
N ARG A 8 21.58 -13.32 15.59
CA ARG A 8 21.64 -12.76 16.93
C ARG A 8 20.47 -11.80 17.11
N ARG A 9 19.76 -11.93 18.21
CA ARG A 9 18.70 -10.98 18.57
C ARG A 9 19.26 -9.55 18.56
N PRO A 10 18.75 -8.64 17.69
CA PRO A 10 19.18 -7.26 17.71
C PRO A 10 18.64 -6.57 18.97
N THR A 11 19.51 -5.92 19.70
CA THR A 11 19.16 -5.15 20.91
C THR A 11 19.25 -3.65 20.68
N SER A 12 19.89 -3.27 19.56
CA SER A 12 20.05 -1.88 19.13
C SER A 12 19.98 -1.77 17.61
N PHE A 13 19.89 -0.55 17.08
CA PHE A 13 19.93 -0.31 15.62
C PHE A 13 21.23 -0.77 14.97
N GLN A 14 22.33 -0.81 15.73
CA GLN A 14 23.65 -1.24 15.24
C GLN A 14 23.73 -2.76 15.00
N ASP A 15 22.81 -3.51 15.60
CA ASP A 15 22.77 -4.97 15.45
C ASP A 15 21.96 -5.40 14.23
N LEU A 16 21.24 -4.47 13.57
CA LEU A 16 20.43 -4.76 12.39
C LEU A 16 21.30 -4.97 11.16
N ILE A 17 20.98 -5.99 10.39
CA ILE A 17 21.57 -6.24 9.09
C ILE A 17 20.80 -5.50 7.96
N PRO A 18 21.37 -5.33 6.76
CA PRO A 18 20.70 -4.61 5.67
C PRO A 18 19.29 -5.12 5.34
N GLU A 19 19.07 -6.43 5.40
CA GLU A 19 17.79 -7.06 5.14
C GLU A 19 16.72 -6.66 6.17
N ASP A 20 17.10 -6.50 7.44
CA ASP A 20 16.21 -6.02 8.51
C ASP A 20 15.65 -4.64 8.18
N TYR A 21 16.51 -3.74 7.69
CA TYR A 21 16.08 -2.39 7.30
C TYR A 21 15.07 -2.42 6.16
N LEU A 22 15.22 -3.34 5.20
CA LEU A 22 14.29 -3.48 4.08
C LEU A 22 12.92 -3.95 4.58
N VAL A 23 12.88 -5.00 5.40
CA VAL A 23 11.64 -5.52 6.00
C VAL A 23 10.95 -4.45 6.85
N LEU A 24 11.70 -3.79 7.74
CA LEU A 24 11.17 -2.73 8.59
C LEU A 24 10.63 -1.56 7.79
N ARG A 25 11.32 -1.17 6.71
CA ARG A 25 10.88 -0.11 5.82
C ARG A 25 9.55 -0.43 5.17
N ASP A 26 9.36 -1.63 4.66
CA ASP A 26 8.11 -2.03 4.01
C ASP A 26 6.98 -2.20 5.02
N LEU A 27 7.24 -2.78 6.21
CA LEU A 27 6.26 -2.80 7.30
C LEU A 27 5.79 -1.39 7.68
N VAL A 28 6.70 -0.42 7.67
CA VAL A 28 6.35 0.97 7.95
C VAL A 28 5.61 1.62 6.79
N ARG A 29 5.98 1.34 5.54
CA ARG A 29 5.36 1.91 4.34
C ARG A 29 3.93 1.42 4.14
N PHE A 30 3.69 0.13 4.30
CA PHE A 30 2.38 -0.49 4.12
C PHE A 30 1.55 -0.54 5.41
N GLY A 31 2.18 -0.43 6.58
CA GLY A 31 1.53 -0.52 7.89
C GLY A 31 1.43 -1.95 8.41
N VAL A 32 1.16 -2.91 7.55
CA VAL A 32 1.07 -4.34 7.86
C VAL A 32 1.52 -5.16 6.66
N LEU A 33 2.15 -6.30 6.90
CA LEU A 33 2.45 -7.32 5.90
C LEU A 33 2.09 -8.70 6.44
N ALA A 34 1.66 -9.58 5.57
CA ALA A 34 1.53 -10.99 5.87
C ALA A 34 2.89 -11.69 5.69
N GLU A 35 3.12 -12.74 6.45
CA GLU A 35 4.37 -13.51 6.41
C GLU A 35 4.72 -14.00 5.00
N ASP A 36 3.73 -14.47 4.24
CA ASP A 36 3.94 -14.89 2.86
C ASP A 36 4.30 -13.73 1.91
N GLN A 37 3.84 -12.51 2.18
CA GLN A 37 4.24 -11.31 1.44
C GLN A 37 5.69 -10.92 1.76
N ILE A 38 6.10 -11.03 3.01
CA ILE A 38 7.49 -10.81 3.41
C ILE A 38 8.39 -11.85 2.76
N ASN A 39 7.98 -13.13 2.79
CA ASN A 39 8.71 -14.23 2.15
C ASN A 39 8.89 -14.02 0.65
N ARG A 40 7.85 -13.59 -0.05
CA ARG A 40 7.89 -13.30 -1.50
C ARG A 40 8.88 -12.20 -1.86
N ARG A 41 8.93 -11.14 -1.03
CA ARG A 41 9.77 -9.95 -1.28
C ARG A 41 11.24 -10.15 -0.96
N TYR A 42 11.54 -10.91 0.08
CA TYR A 42 12.87 -10.98 0.66
C TYR A 42 13.53 -12.36 0.56
N GLY A 43 12.89 -13.29 -0.15
CA GLY A 43 13.42 -14.61 -0.39
C GLY A 43 13.17 -15.59 0.75
N ASP A 44 13.69 -16.80 0.55
CA ASP A 44 13.32 -18.05 1.21
C ASP A 44 12.97 -17.95 2.70
N SER A 45 12.00 -18.77 3.05
CA SER A 45 11.43 -19.03 4.38
C SER A 45 12.44 -19.06 5.55
N ILE A 46 13.72 -19.32 5.29
CA ILE A 46 14.77 -19.36 6.33
C ILE A 46 15.04 -17.98 6.90
N VAL A 47 15.16 -16.95 6.08
CA VAL A 47 15.41 -15.57 6.54
C VAL A 47 14.22 -15.09 7.34
N THR A 48 13.02 -15.32 6.85
CA THR A 48 11.79 -14.86 7.51
C THR A 48 11.48 -15.67 8.76
N MET A 49 11.62 -16.99 8.72
CA MET A 49 11.39 -17.85 9.89
C MET A 49 12.34 -17.58 11.04
N LEU A 50 13.57 -17.18 10.76
CA LEU A 50 14.58 -16.92 11.80
C LEU A 50 14.63 -15.44 12.19
N GLN A 51 14.41 -14.54 11.24
CA GLN A 51 14.64 -13.11 11.40
C GLN A 51 13.45 -12.38 12.01
N LEU A 52 12.21 -12.68 11.59
CA LEU A 52 11.02 -12.06 12.18
C LEU A 52 10.88 -12.31 13.68
N PRO A 53 11.07 -13.55 14.22
CA PRO A 53 11.09 -13.78 15.65
C PRO A 53 12.20 -13.02 16.38
N LEU A 54 13.36 -12.80 15.74
CA LEU A 54 14.45 -12.01 16.34
C LEU A 54 14.11 -10.52 16.37
N LEU A 55 13.50 -9.99 15.31
CA LEU A 55 13.01 -8.61 15.26
C LEU A 55 11.89 -8.36 16.26
N ASP A 56 10.97 -9.32 16.43
CA ASP A 56 9.93 -9.28 17.46
C ASP A 56 10.55 -9.31 18.86
N ALA A 57 11.43 -10.27 19.14
CA ALA A 57 12.16 -10.35 20.42
C ALA A 57 12.99 -9.08 20.70
N GLY A 58 13.46 -8.38 19.66
CA GLY A 58 14.16 -7.08 19.74
C GLY A 58 13.21 -5.89 19.91
N GLY A 59 11.91 -6.09 19.77
CA GLY A 59 10.89 -5.04 19.86
C GLY A 59 10.82 -4.14 18.63
N PHE A 60 11.32 -4.58 17.47
CA PHE A 60 11.27 -3.84 16.20
C PHE A 60 9.97 -4.08 15.44
N VAL A 61 9.41 -5.30 15.52
CA VAL A 61 8.13 -5.67 14.93
C VAL A 61 7.20 -6.21 16.02
N GLU A 62 5.92 -6.27 15.71
CA GLU A 62 4.90 -6.93 16.52
C GLU A 62 4.09 -7.88 15.65
N PRO A 63 3.96 -9.17 16.02
CA PRO A 63 3.01 -10.07 15.40
C PRO A 63 1.58 -9.71 15.84
N TRP A 64 0.60 -9.94 14.95
CA TRP A 64 -0.79 -9.78 15.31
C TRP A 64 -1.31 -11.03 16.01
N GLU A 65 -2.29 -10.87 16.92
CA GLU A 65 -2.84 -11.97 17.73
C GLU A 65 -3.69 -12.98 16.93
N PHE A 66 -3.95 -12.70 15.66
CA PHE A 66 -4.77 -13.56 14.79
C PHE A 66 -4.12 -13.73 13.41
N LEU A 67 -4.56 -14.78 12.72
CA LEU A 67 -4.10 -15.13 11.39
C LEU A 67 -5.11 -14.68 10.32
N LEU A 68 -4.61 -14.18 9.21
CA LEU A 68 -5.42 -13.95 8.02
C LEU A 68 -5.17 -15.09 7.01
N CYS A 69 -6.19 -15.90 6.75
CA CYS A 69 -6.07 -17.13 5.96
C CYS A 69 -5.02 -18.13 6.46
N GLY A 70 -4.74 -18.14 7.75
CA GLY A 70 -3.71 -19.00 8.34
C GLY A 70 -2.29 -18.41 8.25
N THR A 71 -2.14 -17.19 7.73
CA THR A 71 -0.85 -16.51 7.64
C THR A 71 -0.71 -15.49 8.76
N GLN A 72 0.44 -15.48 9.42
CA GLN A 72 0.79 -14.50 10.45
C GLN A 72 0.94 -13.12 9.84
N LEU A 73 0.46 -12.10 10.56
CA LEU A 73 0.60 -10.70 10.19
C LEU A 73 1.61 -10.01 11.11
N PHE A 74 2.33 -9.05 10.54
CA PHE A 74 3.33 -8.27 11.26
C PHE A 74 3.15 -6.78 11.00
N SER A 75 3.41 -5.96 12.02
CA SER A 75 3.51 -4.51 11.93
C SER A 75 4.82 -4.04 12.54
N ALA A 76 5.32 -2.89 12.10
CA ALA A 76 6.47 -2.27 12.75
C ALA A 76 6.03 -1.57 14.03
N THR A 77 6.81 -1.75 15.11
CA THR A 77 6.65 -0.95 16.32
C THR A 77 7.15 0.49 16.11
N ALA A 78 6.90 1.38 17.07
CA ALA A 78 7.48 2.73 17.04
C ALA A 78 9.02 2.71 17.03
N TYR A 79 9.63 1.68 17.64
CA TYR A 79 11.08 1.48 17.64
C TYR A 79 11.56 1.02 16.27
N GLY A 80 10.89 0.03 15.65
CA GLY A 80 11.16 -0.42 14.30
C GLY A 80 10.98 0.69 13.25
N ALA A 81 9.95 1.53 13.39
CA ALA A 81 9.75 2.65 12.49
C ALA A 81 10.88 3.70 12.54
N ARG A 82 11.47 3.91 13.71
CA ARG A 82 12.67 4.75 13.82
C ARG A 82 13.88 4.10 13.14
N ALA A 83 14.03 2.79 13.29
CA ALA A 83 15.10 2.05 12.64
C ALA A 83 14.96 2.09 11.10
N ALA A 84 13.75 1.98 10.57
CA ALA A 84 13.46 2.00 9.14
C ALA A 84 13.91 3.28 8.41
N GLN A 85 14.09 4.39 9.12
CA GLN A 85 14.57 5.69 8.60
C GLN A 85 13.84 6.24 7.37
N CYS A 86 12.63 5.75 7.07
CA CYS A 86 11.83 6.17 5.91
C CYS A 86 11.01 7.44 6.17
N GLY A 87 11.12 8.02 7.37
CA GLY A 87 10.44 9.24 7.77
C GLY A 87 8.92 9.07 8.00
N LEU A 88 8.39 7.85 7.95
CA LEU A 88 7.03 7.51 8.35
C LEU A 88 7.01 7.03 9.80
N ARG A 89 5.84 7.14 10.44
CA ARG A 89 5.64 6.62 11.81
C ARG A 89 5.05 5.21 11.73
N ALA A 90 5.23 4.40 12.75
CA ALA A 90 4.47 3.17 12.89
C ALA A 90 2.96 3.49 12.91
N THR A 91 2.18 2.64 12.27
CA THR A 91 0.71 2.65 12.35
C THR A 91 0.25 1.21 12.48
N LYS A 92 -0.87 1.05 13.16
CA LYS A 92 -1.57 -0.22 13.19
C LYS A 92 -2.84 -0.04 12.36
N PRO A 93 -3.00 -0.76 11.25
CA PRO A 93 -4.21 -0.71 10.44
C PRO A 93 -5.44 -1.06 11.25
N SER A 94 -6.60 -0.54 10.85
CA SER A 94 -7.85 -0.96 11.46
C SER A 94 -8.20 -2.39 11.03
N MET A 95 -8.91 -3.11 11.89
CA MET A 95 -9.42 -4.45 11.54
C MET A 95 -10.34 -4.44 10.31
N GLN A 96 -11.03 -3.33 10.07
CA GLN A 96 -11.94 -3.17 8.94
C GLN A 96 -11.18 -3.07 7.62
N ASP A 97 -10.05 -2.37 7.62
CA ASP A 97 -9.25 -2.08 6.43
C ASP A 97 -8.20 -3.15 6.15
N LEU A 98 -7.87 -3.98 7.15
CA LEU A 98 -6.75 -4.91 7.11
C LEU A 98 -6.75 -5.82 5.87
N ARG A 99 -7.90 -6.35 5.46
CA ARG A 99 -7.99 -7.20 4.26
C ARG A 99 -7.72 -6.42 2.98
N HIS A 100 -8.17 -5.18 2.95
CA HIS A 100 -7.89 -4.26 1.87
C HIS A 100 -6.39 -3.93 1.83
N ASP A 101 -5.80 -3.56 2.96
CA ASP A 101 -4.38 -3.21 3.05
C ASP A 101 -3.47 -4.35 2.57
N ILE A 102 -3.77 -5.60 2.98
CA ILE A 102 -3.05 -6.78 2.50
C ILE A 102 -3.23 -7.00 0.99
N ALA A 103 -4.43 -6.79 0.45
CA ALA A 103 -4.67 -6.92 -0.99
C ALA A 103 -3.98 -5.79 -1.80
N VAL A 104 -3.85 -4.60 -1.24
CA VAL A 104 -3.06 -3.50 -1.84
C VAL A 104 -1.57 -3.86 -1.92
N VAL A 105 -1.03 -4.58 -0.94
CA VAL A 105 0.35 -5.10 -1.02
C VAL A 105 0.50 -6.09 -2.16
N ASP A 106 -0.44 -7.06 -2.28
CA ASP A 106 -0.41 -8.05 -3.37
C ASP A 106 -0.55 -7.36 -4.74
N LEU A 107 -1.37 -6.32 -4.84
CA LEU A 107 -1.49 -5.51 -6.06
C LEU A 107 -0.20 -4.75 -6.39
N ALA A 108 0.44 -4.15 -5.39
CA ALA A 108 1.72 -3.46 -5.57
C ALA A 108 2.81 -4.41 -6.08
N ASP A 109 2.89 -5.63 -5.52
CA ASP A 109 3.83 -6.66 -5.96
C ASP A 109 3.56 -7.06 -7.41
N TYR A 110 2.30 -7.31 -7.75
CA TYR A 110 1.90 -7.65 -9.12
C TYR A 110 2.29 -6.55 -10.11
N LEU A 111 2.01 -5.30 -9.79
CA LEU A 111 2.31 -4.17 -10.68
C LEU A 111 3.81 -3.99 -10.89
N LEU A 112 4.62 -4.11 -9.84
CA LEU A 112 6.07 -3.98 -9.94
C LEU A 112 6.72 -5.16 -10.68
N GLU A 113 6.14 -6.35 -10.63
CA GLU A 113 6.58 -7.50 -11.42
C GLU A 113 6.32 -7.29 -12.92
N HIS A 114 5.16 -6.70 -13.29
CA HIS A 114 4.77 -6.49 -14.68
C HIS A 114 5.24 -5.15 -15.26
N GLU A 115 5.58 -4.19 -14.41
CA GLU A 115 6.09 -2.87 -14.77
C GLU A 115 7.38 -2.57 -13.98
N PRO A 116 8.49 -3.29 -14.25
CA PRO A 116 9.71 -3.23 -13.43
C PRO A 116 10.40 -1.86 -13.42
N GLU A 117 10.12 -1.00 -14.40
CA GLU A 117 10.59 0.39 -14.44
C GLU A 117 9.75 1.35 -13.60
N ALA A 118 8.63 0.87 -13.04
CA ALA A 118 7.76 1.69 -12.21
C ALA A 118 8.21 1.70 -10.75
N GLU A 119 7.85 2.76 -10.04
CA GLU A 119 8.04 2.89 -8.61
C GLU A 119 6.69 2.97 -7.91
N TRP A 120 6.47 2.12 -6.89
CA TRP A 120 5.27 2.17 -6.06
C TRP A 120 5.46 3.09 -4.86
N ARG A 121 4.49 4.00 -4.68
CA ARG A 121 4.32 4.79 -3.47
C ARG A 121 3.03 4.37 -2.78
N THR A 122 3.14 3.98 -1.53
CA THR A 122 1.97 3.59 -0.73
C THR A 122 1.07 4.79 -0.44
N GLU A 123 -0.17 4.56 -0.02
CA GLU A 123 -1.08 5.59 0.47
C GLU A 123 -0.38 6.58 1.39
N ARG A 124 0.41 6.09 2.32
CA ARG A 124 1.14 6.87 3.32
C ARG A 124 2.23 7.78 2.73
N GLU A 125 2.81 7.38 1.61
CA GLU A 125 3.79 8.16 0.85
C GLU A 125 3.11 9.08 -0.16
N ALA A 126 2.00 8.63 -0.75
CA ALA A 126 1.24 9.38 -1.76
C ALA A 126 0.86 10.78 -1.26
N SER A 127 0.46 10.88 0.00
CA SER A 127 0.14 12.16 0.62
C SER A 127 1.28 13.19 0.58
N ARG A 128 2.55 12.75 0.58
CA ARG A 128 3.72 13.65 0.47
C ARG A 128 3.94 14.10 -0.96
N VAL A 129 3.76 13.19 -1.92
CA VAL A 129 3.88 13.48 -3.36
C VAL A 129 2.81 14.48 -3.77
N ILE A 130 1.58 14.28 -3.33
CA ILE A 130 0.41 15.09 -3.68
C ILE A 130 0.41 16.43 -2.92
N ARG A 131 0.66 16.44 -1.60
CA ARG A 131 0.64 17.67 -0.76
C ARG A 131 1.76 18.65 -1.11
N GLY A 132 2.87 18.20 -1.65
CA GLY A 132 3.92 19.10 -2.16
C GLY A 132 3.36 20.10 -3.18
N THR A 133 2.23 19.78 -3.81
CA THR A 133 1.54 20.60 -4.82
C THR A 133 0.45 21.50 -4.22
N VAL A 134 -0.28 21.00 -3.21
CA VAL A 134 -1.44 21.73 -2.62
C VAL A 134 -1.02 23.04 -1.93
N ARG A 135 0.20 23.14 -1.40
CA ARG A 135 0.70 24.40 -0.87
C ARG A 135 0.78 25.52 -1.91
N ARG A 136 0.98 25.20 -3.21
CA ARG A 136 1.02 26.17 -4.31
C ARG A 136 -0.37 26.55 -4.84
N THR A 137 -1.36 25.64 -4.75
CA THR A 137 -2.71 25.86 -5.29
C THR A 137 -3.70 26.49 -4.32
N ARG A 138 -3.40 26.59 -3.02
CA ARG A 138 -4.23 27.34 -2.05
C ARG A 138 -4.52 28.80 -2.44
N ARG A 139 -3.82 29.35 -3.43
CA ARG A 139 -4.08 30.69 -3.98
C ARG A 139 -5.20 30.76 -5.04
N ARG A 140 -5.80 29.64 -5.46
CA ARG A 140 -6.82 29.63 -6.53
C ARG A 140 -8.16 29.02 -6.13
N GLY A 141 -8.62 29.21 -4.90
CA GLY A 141 -10.02 28.99 -4.55
C GLY A 141 -10.59 27.58 -4.73
N PHE A 142 -9.76 26.53 -4.77
CA PHE A 142 -10.22 25.15 -4.70
C PHE A 142 -10.51 24.82 -3.24
N GLU A 143 -11.71 25.16 -2.80
CA GLU A 143 -12.24 24.76 -1.50
C GLU A 143 -12.60 23.27 -1.53
N ASN A 144 -11.74 22.45 -0.88
CA ASN A 144 -12.10 21.42 0.08
C ASN A 144 -13.34 20.56 -0.23
N GLY A 145 -13.23 19.67 -1.18
CA GLY A 145 -13.87 18.36 -0.98
C GLY A 145 -13.07 17.60 0.11
N PRO A 146 -13.68 16.68 0.87
CA PRO A 146 -12.91 15.82 1.77
C PRO A 146 -11.81 15.16 0.93
N GLY A 147 -10.53 15.44 1.29
CA GLY A 147 -9.39 14.97 0.51
C GLY A 147 -9.47 13.46 0.39
N HIS A 148 -9.45 12.97 -0.84
CA HIS A 148 -9.30 11.55 -1.10
C HIS A 148 -7.82 11.20 -1.09
N GLN A 149 -7.50 9.98 -0.72
CA GLN A 149 -6.14 9.45 -0.73
C GLN A 149 -6.17 8.14 -1.49
N PRO A 150 -5.41 8.00 -2.58
CA PRO A 150 -5.37 6.76 -3.34
C PRO A 150 -4.69 5.65 -2.52
N ASP A 151 -5.04 4.41 -2.79
CA ASP A 151 -4.42 3.24 -2.16
C ASP A 151 -2.92 3.15 -2.49
N GLY A 152 -2.51 3.71 -3.64
CA GLY A 152 -1.12 3.89 -4.01
C GLY A 152 -0.95 4.79 -5.22
N LEU A 153 0.33 5.11 -5.50
CA LEU A 153 0.74 5.76 -6.74
C LEU A 153 1.76 4.88 -7.45
N LEU A 154 1.58 4.72 -8.75
CA LEU A 154 2.55 4.10 -9.63
C LEU A 154 3.23 5.21 -10.45
N LEU A 155 4.54 5.39 -10.22
CA LEU A 155 5.34 6.39 -10.91
C LEU A 155 6.10 5.69 -12.04
N LYS A 156 5.86 6.11 -13.29
CA LYS A 156 6.47 5.51 -14.46
C LYS A 156 6.76 6.56 -15.53
N SER A 157 8.00 6.64 -15.98
CA SER A 157 8.41 7.54 -17.08
C SER A 157 7.99 8.99 -16.89
N GLY A 158 7.99 9.47 -15.65
CA GLY A 158 7.59 10.84 -15.29
C GLY A 158 6.08 11.02 -15.07
N ASN A 159 5.25 10.02 -15.36
CA ASN A 159 3.82 10.02 -15.10
C ASN A 159 3.52 9.51 -13.69
N VAL A 160 2.44 10.01 -13.11
CA VAL A 160 1.91 9.61 -11.81
C VAL A 160 0.52 9.04 -12.00
N LEU A 161 0.39 7.72 -11.87
CA LEU A 161 -0.87 7.02 -11.93
C LEU A 161 -1.36 6.74 -10.52
N ALA A 162 -2.54 7.22 -10.17
CA ALA A 162 -3.21 6.81 -8.95
C ALA A 162 -3.78 5.40 -9.11
N VAL A 163 -3.69 4.60 -8.06
CA VAL A 163 -4.21 3.23 -8.04
C VAL A 163 -5.24 3.11 -6.94
N GLU A 164 -6.42 2.60 -7.31
CA GLU A 164 -7.56 2.31 -6.43
C GLU A 164 -7.88 0.82 -6.51
N LEU A 165 -7.98 0.18 -5.36
CA LEU A 165 -8.44 -1.19 -5.22
C LEU A 165 -9.83 -1.18 -4.57
N GLU A 166 -10.88 -1.56 -5.34
CA GLU A 166 -12.25 -1.45 -4.86
C GLU A 166 -12.95 -2.80 -4.84
N HIS A 167 -13.42 -3.19 -3.70
CA HIS A 167 -14.09 -4.47 -3.47
C HIS A 167 -15.50 -4.32 -2.90
N SER A 168 -15.95 -3.08 -2.71
CA SER A 168 -17.25 -2.78 -2.15
C SER A 168 -17.98 -1.73 -2.97
N VAL A 169 -19.28 -1.95 -3.19
CA VAL A 169 -20.09 -0.99 -3.94
C VAL A 169 -20.34 0.27 -3.12
N LYS A 170 -19.74 1.39 -3.52
CA LYS A 170 -20.00 2.71 -2.94
C LYS A 170 -21.19 3.40 -3.62
N SER A 171 -21.70 4.48 -3.02
CA SER A 171 -22.68 5.34 -3.67
C SER A 171 -22.10 6.04 -4.90
N GLU A 172 -22.94 6.40 -5.87
CA GLU A 172 -22.52 7.16 -7.05
C GLU A 172 -21.89 8.50 -6.67
N GLN A 173 -22.47 9.16 -5.66
CA GLN A 173 -21.92 10.41 -5.14
C GLN A 173 -20.48 10.21 -4.63
N ARG A 174 -20.20 9.09 -3.92
CA ARG A 174 -18.85 8.83 -3.41
C ARG A 174 -17.86 8.60 -4.54
N TYR A 175 -18.24 7.85 -5.59
CA TYR A 175 -17.39 7.71 -6.78
C TYR A 175 -17.18 9.04 -7.50
N ALA A 176 -18.23 9.86 -7.64
CA ALA A 176 -18.11 11.18 -8.24
C ALA A 176 -17.17 12.11 -7.44
N ASP A 177 -17.18 12.02 -6.11
CA ASP A 177 -16.28 12.80 -5.27
C ASP A 177 -14.81 12.35 -5.43
N ILE A 178 -14.56 11.04 -5.50
CA ILE A 178 -13.25 10.47 -5.74
C ILE A 178 -12.73 10.90 -7.13
N CYS A 179 -13.51 10.69 -8.18
CA CYS A 179 -13.11 11.05 -9.54
C CYS A 179 -12.88 12.57 -9.69
N ARG A 180 -13.73 13.38 -9.08
CA ARG A 180 -13.55 14.84 -9.07
C ARG A 180 -12.26 15.25 -8.38
N TRP A 181 -11.91 14.56 -7.28
CA TRP A 181 -10.68 14.81 -6.58
C TRP A 181 -9.46 14.52 -7.48
N PHE A 182 -9.45 13.39 -8.21
CA PHE A 182 -8.39 13.07 -9.15
C PHE A 182 -8.29 14.10 -10.28
N ALA A 183 -9.42 14.42 -10.92
CA ALA A 183 -9.46 15.42 -11.99
C ALA A 183 -8.99 16.82 -11.53
N SER A 184 -9.12 17.14 -10.24
CA SER A 184 -8.64 18.40 -9.65
C SER A 184 -7.21 18.34 -9.10
N THR A 185 -6.54 17.18 -9.19
CA THR A 185 -5.19 16.97 -8.63
C THR A 185 -4.13 17.05 -9.74
N PRO A 186 -3.42 18.17 -9.93
CA PRO A 186 -2.60 18.44 -11.13
C PRO A 186 -1.40 17.52 -11.33
N ARG A 187 -1.11 16.64 -10.40
CA ARG A 187 0.02 15.70 -10.48
C ARG A 187 -0.40 14.26 -10.72
N VAL A 188 -1.68 14.02 -10.85
CA VAL A 188 -2.19 12.70 -11.19
C VAL A 188 -2.52 12.74 -12.68
N ASP A 189 -1.77 11.99 -13.47
CA ASP A 189 -1.94 11.90 -14.92
C ASP A 189 -3.02 10.90 -15.30
N GLY A 190 -3.26 9.88 -14.45
CA GLY A 190 -4.27 8.86 -14.67
C GLY A 190 -4.68 8.15 -13.38
N VAL A 191 -5.77 7.40 -13.46
CA VAL A 191 -6.29 6.57 -12.36
C VAL A 191 -6.56 5.17 -12.88
N ARG A 192 -5.99 4.16 -12.23
CA ARG A 192 -6.30 2.76 -12.45
C ARG A 192 -7.15 2.23 -11.32
N TRP A 193 -8.35 1.78 -11.65
CA TRP A 193 -9.24 1.09 -10.74
C TRP A 193 -9.10 -0.41 -10.92
N TYR A 194 -8.79 -1.12 -9.84
CA TYR A 194 -8.83 -2.57 -9.79
C TYR A 194 -10.07 -2.98 -9.00
N VAL A 195 -10.95 -3.78 -9.62
CA VAL A 195 -12.25 -4.12 -9.06
C VAL A 195 -12.50 -5.64 -9.11
N ASP A 196 -13.14 -6.19 -8.08
CA ASP A 196 -13.47 -7.62 -8.02
C ASP A 196 -14.90 -7.94 -8.51
N ASP A 197 -15.77 -6.92 -8.61
CA ASP A 197 -17.16 -7.06 -9.08
C ASP A 197 -17.43 -6.20 -10.32
N PRO A 198 -17.90 -6.78 -11.44
CA PRO A 198 -18.31 -6.02 -12.63
C PRO A 198 -19.30 -4.88 -12.36
N LYS A 199 -20.15 -5.02 -11.34
CA LYS A 199 -21.09 -3.94 -10.95
C LYS A 199 -20.36 -2.69 -10.45
N ILE A 200 -19.21 -2.87 -9.82
CA ILE A 200 -18.35 -1.75 -9.41
C ILE A 200 -17.77 -1.09 -10.64
N ALA A 201 -17.22 -1.89 -11.59
CA ALA A 201 -16.69 -1.39 -12.85
C ALA A 201 -17.72 -0.56 -13.63
N ASP A 202 -18.93 -1.11 -13.80
CA ASP A 202 -20.02 -0.43 -14.50
C ASP A 202 -20.41 0.89 -13.83
N ARG A 203 -20.40 0.93 -12.50
CA ARG A 203 -20.75 2.12 -11.74
C ARG A 203 -19.68 3.20 -11.86
N VAL A 204 -18.40 2.84 -11.69
CA VAL A 204 -17.28 3.76 -11.85
C VAL A 204 -17.26 4.32 -13.28
N ALA A 205 -17.38 3.46 -14.31
CA ALA A 205 -17.42 3.87 -15.71
C ALA A 205 -18.61 4.80 -16.02
N ARG A 206 -19.78 4.52 -15.45
CA ARG A 206 -20.99 5.37 -15.62
C ARG A 206 -20.75 6.74 -15.00
N VAL A 207 -20.25 6.82 -13.77
CA VAL A 207 -19.97 8.08 -13.09
C VAL A 207 -18.96 8.91 -13.85
N ASN A 208 -17.87 8.29 -14.34
CA ASN A 208 -16.88 8.99 -15.15
C ASN A 208 -17.49 9.61 -16.40
N ARG A 209 -18.28 8.86 -17.17
CA ARG A 209 -18.95 9.38 -18.38
C ARG A 209 -19.97 10.47 -18.07
N GLN A 210 -20.78 10.31 -17.02
CA GLN A 210 -21.82 11.29 -16.67
C GLN A 210 -21.24 12.66 -16.30
N HIS A 211 -20.07 12.67 -15.65
CA HIS A 211 -19.43 13.89 -15.17
C HIS A 211 -18.27 14.36 -16.07
N GLY A 212 -17.90 13.58 -17.09
CA GLY A 212 -16.83 13.91 -18.03
C GLY A 212 -15.43 13.93 -17.42
N PHE A 213 -15.20 13.21 -16.32
CA PHE A 213 -13.90 13.19 -15.65
C PHE A 213 -12.79 12.53 -16.49
N ASP A 214 -13.17 11.63 -17.41
CA ASP A 214 -12.29 11.00 -18.39
C ASP A 214 -11.69 11.97 -19.42
N ARG A 215 -12.12 13.23 -19.44
CA ARG A 215 -11.52 14.29 -20.25
C ARG A 215 -10.36 14.98 -19.56
N ASP A 216 -10.33 14.93 -18.24
CA ASP A 216 -9.38 15.66 -17.39
C ASP A 216 -8.27 14.74 -16.87
N VAL A 217 -8.54 13.44 -16.75
CA VAL A 217 -7.62 12.43 -16.26
C VAL A 217 -7.86 11.10 -16.96
N ASP A 218 -6.79 10.39 -17.33
CA ASP A 218 -6.92 9.05 -17.91
C ASP A 218 -7.47 8.06 -16.87
N VAL A 219 -8.58 7.37 -17.22
CA VAL A 219 -9.26 6.45 -16.28
C VAL A 219 -9.32 5.06 -16.89
N THR A 220 -8.61 4.13 -16.28
CA THR A 220 -8.65 2.69 -16.60
C THR A 220 -9.38 1.92 -15.51
N ILE A 221 -10.15 0.90 -15.88
CA ILE A 221 -10.86 0.03 -14.94
C ILE A 221 -10.55 -1.40 -15.34
N GLU A 222 -9.94 -2.14 -14.44
CA GLU A 222 -9.45 -3.49 -14.65
C GLU A 222 -9.97 -4.45 -13.60
N PRO A 223 -10.13 -5.74 -13.89
CA PRO A 223 -10.41 -6.73 -12.86
C PRO A 223 -9.20 -6.89 -11.93
N PHE A 224 -9.42 -7.45 -10.75
CA PHE A 224 -8.32 -7.84 -9.88
C PHE A 224 -7.36 -8.76 -10.63
N PRO A 225 -6.06 -8.48 -10.59
CA PRO A 225 -5.07 -9.35 -11.19
C PRO A 225 -5.04 -10.74 -10.53
N PRO A 226 -4.53 -11.77 -11.23
CA PRO A 226 -4.31 -13.07 -10.62
C PRO A 226 -3.46 -12.97 -9.35
N GLY A 227 -3.88 -13.65 -8.29
CA GLY A 227 -3.20 -13.62 -6.98
C GLY A 227 -3.57 -12.45 -6.08
N VAL A 228 -4.16 -11.38 -6.62
CA VAL A 228 -4.73 -10.30 -5.81
C VAL A 228 -6.15 -10.65 -5.41
N ALA A 229 -6.39 -10.82 -4.13
CA ALA A 229 -7.71 -11.15 -3.60
C ALA A 229 -7.88 -10.68 -2.16
N LEU A 230 -9.11 -10.39 -1.78
CA LEU A 230 -9.45 -10.17 -0.38
C LEU A 230 -9.40 -11.49 0.38
N ARG A 231 -8.39 -11.67 1.19
CA ARG A 231 -8.22 -12.90 1.98
C ARG A 231 -9.34 -13.06 2.99
N PRO A 232 -10.02 -14.21 3.05
CA PRO A 232 -11.09 -14.44 4.01
C PRO A 232 -10.53 -14.51 5.44
N TRP A 233 -11.31 -14.03 6.40
CA TRP A 233 -11.04 -14.32 7.81
C TRP A 233 -11.24 -15.80 8.08
N ARG A 234 -10.21 -16.47 8.62
CA ARG A 234 -10.39 -17.78 9.26
C ARG A 234 -10.23 -17.56 10.75
N ARG A 235 -11.24 -17.95 11.51
CA ARG A 235 -11.08 -18.05 12.96
C ARG A 235 -10.09 -19.17 13.24
N PRO A 236 -9.20 -19.02 14.22
CA PRO A 236 -8.32 -20.08 14.68
C PRO A 236 -9.11 -21.27 15.18
#